data_a7b5fccbc74203ff2fa71d305b8aaa1b
#
_entry.id   a7b5fccbc74203ff2fa71d305b8aaa1b
#
_cell.length_a   1.000
_cell.length_b   1.000
_cell.length_c   1.000
_cell.angle_alpha   90.00
_cell.angle_beta   90.00
_cell.angle_gamma   90.00
#
_symmetry.space_group_name_H-M   'P 1'
#
loop_
_entity.id
_entity.type
_entity.pdbx_description
1 polymer ?
#
loop_
_entity_poly.entity_id
_entity_poly.type
_entity_poly.pdbx_seq_one_letter_code
_entity_poly.pdbx_strand_id
1 'polypeptide(L)'
;MVNVAVGIILVLAQLSGPGASLPQVMEPSYSTEAVAAGRGEVTVSFDVKKGYVINRVPSIQLKLDAIDGLTLRETNMASSPDDPKSTDEYYVDVPTFSLAVESAESGQYEIPGKLVYFFCSKADGFCSRQVLDVKIPLTVE
;
A
#
# COMPACT_ATOMS: atom_id res chain seq x y z
N MET A 1 -39.66 35.31 -16.46
CA MET A 1 -39.53 33.96 -17.01
C MET A 1 -38.26 33.36 -16.52
N VAL A 2 -38.39 32.41 -15.71
CA VAL A 2 -37.24 31.76 -15.12
C VAL A 2 -36.83 30.57 -15.99
N ASN A 3 -35.72 30.70 -16.66
CA ASN A 3 -35.07 29.56 -17.26
C ASN A 3 -34.40 28.77 -16.18
N VAL A 4 -35.08 27.72 -15.77
CA VAL A 4 -34.45 26.70 -14.95
C VAL A 4 -33.51 25.95 -15.86
N ALA A 5 -32.26 26.28 -15.82
CA ALA A 5 -31.23 25.40 -16.34
C ALA A 5 -31.22 24.17 -15.46
N VAL A 6 -31.87 23.15 -15.92
CA VAL A 6 -31.71 21.83 -15.32
C VAL A 6 -30.30 21.40 -15.64
N GLY A 7 -29.43 21.60 -14.67
CA GLY A 7 -28.10 21.01 -14.73
C GLY A 7 -28.28 19.49 -14.68
N ILE A 8 -28.12 18.88 -15.82
CA ILE A 8 -28.00 17.44 -15.91
C ILE A 8 -26.66 17.13 -15.26
N ILE A 9 -26.74 16.73 -14.02
CA ILE A 9 -25.59 16.09 -13.40
C ILE A 9 -25.45 14.75 -14.10
N LEU A 10 -24.56 14.72 -15.06
CA LEU A 10 -24.09 13.46 -15.59
C LEU A 10 -23.32 12.78 -14.47
N VAL A 11 -24.00 11.96 -13.75
CA VAL A 11 -23.33 10.96 -12.95
C VAL A 11 -22.71 10.00 -13.95
N LEU A 12 -21.48 10.22 -14.28
CA LEU A 12 -20.67 9.23 -14.94
C LEU A 12 -20.54 8.08 -13.97
N ALA A 13 -21.46 7.16 -14.06
CA ALA A 13 -21.25 5.86 -13.49
C ALA A 13 -19.94 5.35 -14.09
N GLN A 14 -18.94 5.24 -13.27
CA GLN A 14 -17.71 4.60 -13.63
C GLN A 14 -18.04 3.14 -13.89
N LEU A 15 -18.34 2.84 -15.10
CA LEU A 15 -18.46 1.47 -15.56
C LEU A 15 -17.07 0.88 -15.51
N SER A 16 -16.77 0.20 -14.43
CA SER A 16 -15.70 -0.77 -14.48
C SER A 16 -16.08 -1.76 -15.58
N GLY A 17 -15.30 -1.79 -16.65
CA GLY A 17 -15.53 -2.67 -17.77
C GLY A 17 -15.51 -4.14 -17.38
N PRO A 18 -15.91 -5.03 -18.32
CA PRO A 18 -15.79 -6.47 -18.13
C PRO A 18 -14.32 -6.83 -17.86
N GLY A 19 -14.05 -7.58 -16.83
CA GLY A 19 -12.74 -7.74 -16.28
C GLY A 19 -12.55 -6.82 -15.08
N ALA A 20 -13.65 -6.66 -14.33
CA ALA A 20 -13.64 -5.91 -13.09
C ALA A 20 -12.37 -6.14 -12.34
N SER A 21 -11.70 -5.06 -11.98
CA SER A 21 -10.52 -5.09 -11.12
C SER A 21 -10.78 -6.00 -9.93
N LEU A 22 -9.81 -6.82 -9.60
CA LEU A 22 -9.85 -7.64 -8.40
C LEU A 22 -10.10 -6.74 -7.19
N PRO A 23 -10.86 -7.21 -6.19
CA PRO A 23 -11.03 -6.46 -4.96
C PRO A 23 -9.66 -6.22 -4.32
N GLN A 24 -9.51 -5.08 -3.68
CA GLN A 24 -8.32 -4.83 -2.88
C GLN A 24 -8.33 -5.77 -1.68
N VAL A 25 -7.37 -6.69 -1.66
CA VAL A 25 -7.30 -7.75 -0.66
C VAL A 25 -6.53 -7.33 0.57
N MET A 26 -5.55 -6.47 0.40
CA MET A 26 -4.69 -6.02 1.49
C MET A 26 -4.66 -4.50 1.51
N GLU A 27 -4.93 -3.92 2.67
CA GLU A 27 -4.97 -2.49 2.85
C GLU A 27 -3.81 -2.03 3.73
N PRO A 28 -2.95 -1.12 3.24
CA PRO A 28 -1.85 -0.60 4.04
C PRO A 28 -2.32 0.45 5.04
N SER A 29 -1.68 0.44 6.20
CA SER A 29 -1.82 1.45 7.25
C SER A 29 -0.46 2.00 7.59
N TYR A 30 -0.40 3.30 7.89
CA TYR A 30 0.86 4.00 8.10
C TYR A 30 0.92 4.58 9.50
N SER A 31 2.07 4.36 10.17
CA SER A 31 2.39 5.00 11.43
C SER A 31 3.69 5.77 11.27
N THR A 32 3.63 7.07 11.48
CA THR A 32 4.76 7.98 11.30
C THR A 32 5.32 8.36 12.66
N GLU A 33 6.62 8.32 12.79
CA GLU A 33 7.32 8.74 14.02
C GLU A 33 8.51 9.63 13.66
N ALA A 34 8.62 10.78 14.31
CA ALA A 34 9.79 11.63 14.22
C ALA A 34 10.85 11.09 15.18
N VAL A 35 11.97 10.62 14.66
CA VAL A 35 13.05 10.02 15.44
C VAL A 35 14.03 11.07 15.92
N ALA A 36 14.36 12.03 15.08
CA ALA A 36 15.26 13.15 15.36
C ALA A 36 15.00 14.27 14.36
N ALA A 37 15.62 15.44 14.59
CA ALA A 37 15.54 16.54 13.63
C ALA A 37 16.06 16.09 12.26
N GLY A 38 15.26 16.25 11.23
CA GLY A 38 15.58 15.83 9.87
C GLY A 38 15.47 14.35 9.61
N ARG A 39 14.99 13.57 10.57
CA ARG A 39 14.81 12.11 10.43
C ARG A 39 13.42 11.68 10.82
N GLY A 40 12.83 10.86 10.00
CA GLY A 40 11.55 10.24 10.28
C GLY A 40 11.58 8.74 10.01
N GLU A 41 10.67 8.03 10.63
CA GLU A 41 10.44 6.62 10.41
C GLU A 41 8.96 6.36 10.17
N VAL A 42 8.67 5.56 9.17
CA VAL A 42 7.30 5.15 8.86
C VAL A 42 7.22 3.64 8.95
N THR A 43 6.25 3.15 9.70
CA THR A 43 5.91 1.74 9.73
C THR A 43 4.68 1.51 8.86
N VAL A 44 4.80 0.62 7.90
CA VAL A 44 3.71 0.21 7.03
C VAL A 44 3.22 -1.15 7.48
N SER A 45 1.99 -1.21 7.94
CA SER A 45 1.32 -2.45 8.32
C SER A 45 0.17 -2.73 7.37
N PHE A 46 -0.34 -3.95 7.38
CA PHE A 46 -1.33 -4.39 6.41
C PHE A 46 -2.49 -5.12 7.08
N ASP A 47 -3.70 -4.78 6.63
CA ASP A 47 -4.91 -5.51 6.96
C ASP A 47 -5.32 -6.36 5.76
N VAL A 48 -5.48 -7.65 5.98
CA VAL A 48 -5.89 -8.59 4.95
C VAL A 48 -7.40 -8.79 5.03
N LYS A 49 -8.05 -8.65 3.89
CA LYS A 49 -9.50 -8.86 3.78
C LYS A 49 -9.85 -10.29 4.14
N LYS A 50 -10.92 -10.45 4.93
CA LYS A 50 -11.41 -11.76 5.33
C LYS A 50 -11.71 -12.65 4.11
N GLY A 51 -11.29 -13.89 4.18
CA GLY A 51 -11.46 -14.86 3.10
C GLY A 51 -10.29 -14.94 2.13
N TYR A 52 -9.24 -14.14 2.36
CA TYR A 52 -8.05 -14.15 1.54
C TYR A 52 -6.81 -14.46 2.38
N VAL A 53 -5.80 -14.95 1.71
CA VAL A 53 -4.48 -15.22 2.28
C VAL A 53 -3.40 -14.62 1.41
N ILE A 54 -2.29 -14.23 2.02
CA ILE A 54 -1.16 -13.61 1.32
C ILE A 54 -0.02 -14.60 1.23
N ASN A 55 0.50 -14.78 0.02
CA ASN A 55 1.61 -15.69 -0.23
C ASN A 55 2.90 -15.18 0.41
N ARG A 56 3.67 -16.08 0.97
CA ARG A 56 5.02 -15.79 1.48
C ARG A 56 6.05 -15.74 0.34
N VAL A 57 5.80 -16.52 -0.72
CA VAL A 57 6.62 -16.57 -1.91
C VAL A 57 5.70 -16.52 -3.13
N PRO A 58 5.91 -15.61 -4.09
CA PRO A 58 6.88 -14.51 -4.06
C PRO A 58 6.63 -13.50 -2.95
N SER A 59 7.70 -12.85 -2.48
CA SER A 59 7.63 -11.88 -1.40
C SER A 59 6.75 -10.67 -1.74
N ILE A 60 6.20 -10.05 -0.72
CA ILE A 60 5.57 -8.74 -0.85
C ILE A 60 6.68 -7.74 -1.18
N GLN A 61 6.46 -6.91 -2.19
CA GLN A 61 7.42 -5.89 -2.60
C GLN A 61 6.81 -4.50 -2.45
N LEU A 62 7.58 -3.61 -1.85
CA LEU A 62 7.25 -2.20 -1.77
C LEU A 62 8.32 -1.41 -2.51
N LYS A 63 7.92 -0.80 -3.62
CA LYS A 63 8.80 0.01 -4.46
C LYS A 63 8.42 1.46 -4.29
N LEU A 64 9.38 2.28 -3.89
CA LEU A 64 9.16 3.69 -3.61
C LEU A 64 9.79 4.56 -4.69
N ASP A 65 9.10 5.61 -5.06
CA ASP A 65 9.61 6.62 -5.96
C ASP A 65 10.35 7.70 -5.18
N ALA A 66 11.48 8.14 -5.71
CA ALA A 66 12.22 9.23 -5.13
C ALA A 66 11.42 10.53 -5.27
N ILE A 67 11.44 11.35 -4.22
CA ILE A 67 10.88 12.69 -4.25
C ILE A 67 11.93 13.71 -3.82
N ASP A 68 11.79 14.93 -4.33
CA ASP A 68 12.73 16.00 -3.98
C ASP A 68 12.67 16.34 -2.49
N GLY A 69 13.82 16.54 -1.90
CA GLY A 69 13.94 16.92 -0.50
C GLY A 69 13.97 15.75 0.47
N LEU A 70 13.73 14.53 0.02
CA LEU A 70 13.81 13.34 0.85
C LEU A 70 14.91 12.40 0.39
N THR A 71 15.62 11.85 1.36
CA THR A 71 16.55 10.74 1.15
C THR A 71 15.96 9.49 1.77
N LEU A 72 15.67 8.51 0.93
CA LEU A 72 15.16 7.22 1.35
C LEU A 72 16.32 6.25 1.51
N ARG A 73 16.37 5.56 2.63
CA ARG A 73 17.41 4.56 2.86
C ARG A 73 17.29 3.40 1.88
N GLU A 74 16.07 2.96 1.63
CA GLU A 74 15.77 1.90 0.68
C GLU A 74 14.57 2.30 -0.18
N THR A 75 14.65 2.06 -1.47
CA THR A 75 13.57 2.32 -2.41
C THR A 75 12.86 1.04 -2.87
N ASN A 76 13.51 -0.11 -2.69
CA ASN A 76 12.93 -1.42 -2.98
C ASN A 76 13.03 -2.29 -1.72
N MET A 77 11.90 -2.66 -1.19
CA MET A 77 11.83 -3.54 -0.03
C MET A 77 11.05 -4.80 -0.36
N ALA A 78 11.50 -5.91 0.18
CA ALA A 78 10.82 -7.18 0.06
C ALA A 78 10.59 -7.78 1.45
N SER A 79 9.43 -8.40 1.64
CA SER A 79 9.14 -9.08 2.89
C SER A 79 9.97 -10.36 3.01
N SER A 80 10.33 -10.70 4.25
CA SER A 80 10.89 -12.02 4.53
C SER A 80 9.82 -13.08 4.27
N PRO A 81 10.16 -14.20 3.61
CA PRO A 81 9.22 -15.30 3.44
C PRO A 81 9.01 -16.10 4.74
N ASP A 82 9.82 -15.83 5.75
CA ASP A 82 9.76 -16.57 7.01
C ASP A 82 8.59 -16.10 7.88
N ASP A 83 7.78 -17.04 8.31
CA ASP A 83 6.73 -16.81 9.28
C ASP A 83 6.68 -18.02 10.23
N PRO A 84 7.19 -17.88 11.47
CA PRO A 84 7.25 -18.99 12.41
C PRO A 84 5.88 -19.51 12.85
N LYS A 85 4.82 -18.75 12.61
CA LYS A 85 3.45 -19.15 12.92
C LYS A 85 2.78 -19.89 11.78
N SER A 86 3.37 -19.88 10.59
CA SER A 86 2.80 -20.50 9.40
C SER A 86 3.44 -21.85 9.12
N THR A 87 2.59 -22.83 8.81
CA THR A 87 3.00 -24.16 8.37
C THR A 87 2.78 -24.39 6.88
N ASP A 88 2.25 -23.40 6.19
CA ASP A 88 1.96 -23.45 4.76
C ASP A 88 2.64 -22.30 3.99
N GLU A 89 2.27 -22.11 2.74
CA GLU A 89 2.86 -21.11 1.85
C GLU A 89 2.30 -19.70 2.04
N TYR A 90 1.43 -19.51 3.02
CA TYR A 90 0.78 -18.22 3.31
C TYR A 90 1.22 -17.66 4.64
N TYR A 91 1.22 -16.34 4.75
CA TYR A 91 1.45 -15.69 6.04
C TYR A 91 0.26 -15.89 6.98
N VAL A 92 0.54 -16.19 8.23
CA VAL A 92 -0.41 -16.04 9.34
C VAL A 92 -0.41 -14.58 9.77
N ASP A 93 0.78 -14.02 9.98
CA ASP A 93 0.97 -12.59 10.24
C ASP A 93 1.76 -11.97 9.11
N VAL A 94 1.12 -11.08 8.36
CA VAL A 94 1.81 -10.34 7.29
C VAL A 94 2.84 -9.41 7.92
N PRO A 95 4.11 -9.47 7.50
CA PRO A 95 5.14 -8.62 8.07
C PRO A 95 4.93 -7.15 7.72
N THR A 96 5.46 -6.29 8.58
CA THR A 96 5.46 -4.84 8.37
C THR A 96 6.73 -4.40 7.66
N PHE A 97 6.67 -3.23 7.02
CA PHE A 97 7.86 -2.56 6.50
C PHE A 97 8.19 -1.34 7.36
N SER A 98 9.46 -1.11 7.58
CA SER A 98 9.96 0.09 8.25
C SER A 98 10.80 0.91 7.28
N LEU A 99 10.44 2.18 7.13
CA LEU A 99 11.09 3.14 6.26
C LEU A 99 11.83 4.17 7.09
N ALA A 100 13.13 4.30 6.88
CA ALA A 100 13.91 5.38 7.44
C ALA A 100 14.11 6.47 6.39
N VAL A 101 13.78 7.70 6.73
CA VAL A 101 13.78 8.83 5.82
C VAL A 101 14.55 9.99 6.43
N GLU A 102 15.33 10.66 5.62
CA GLU A 102 16.03 11.89 5.99
C GLU A 102 15.57 13.04 5.12
N SER A 103 15.42 14.21 5.71
CA SER A 103 15.07 15.44 5.00
C SER A 103 15.88 16.61 5.51
N ALA A 104 16.29 17.49 4.59
CA ALA A 104 16.96 18.74 4.93
C ALA A 104 15.98 19.76 5.53
N GLU A 105 14.71 19.62 5.27
CA GLU A 105 13.67 20.55 5.70
C GLU A 105 12.56 19.83 6.45
N SER A 106 12.08 20.43 7.52
CA SER A 106 10.88 19.96 8.20
C SER A 106 9.65 20.16 7.31
N GLY A 107 8.68 19.31 7.48
CA GLY A 107 7.43 19.40 6.73
C GLY A 107 6.72 18.09 6.60
N GLN A 108 5.66 18.12 5.84
CA GLN A 108 4.89 16.95 5.48
C GLN A 108 5.21 16.53 4.06
N TYR A 109 5.44 15.25 3.89
CA TYR A 109 5.79 14.65 2.61
C TYR A 109 4.84 13.50 2.31
N GLU A 110 4.72 13.19 1.04
CA GLU A 110 3.97 12.03 0.58
C GLU A 110 4.83 11.26 -0.41
N ILE A 111 5.15 10.02 -0.08
CA ILE A 111 6.05 9.19 -0.87
C ILE A 111 5.20 8.27 -1.74
N PRO A 112 5.20 8.48 -3.07
CA PRO A 112 4.49 7.59 -3.96
C PRO A 112 5.25 6.27 -4.12
N GLY A 113 4.52 5.20 -4.33
CA GLY A 113 5.12 3.90 -4.53
C GLY A 113 4.13 2.89 -5.06
N LYS A 114 4.62 1.67 -5.22
CA LYS A 114 3.82 0.51 -5.64
C LYS A 114 4.03 -0.64 -4.67
N LEU A 115 2.92 -1.19 -4.23
CA LEU A 115 2.89 -2.39 -3.40
C LEU A 115 2.47 -3.56 -4.29
N VAL A 116 3.31 -4.58 -4.35
CA VAL A 116 3.07 -5.78 -5.16
C VAL A 116 3.02 -6.99 -4.25
N TYR A 117 1.96 -7.75 -4.36
CA TYR A 117 1.82 -8.98 -3.60
C TYR A 117 0.98 -10.01 -4.32
N PHE A 118 1.11 -11.25 -3.89
CA PHE A 118 0.36 -12.40 -4.39
C PHE A 118 -0.59 -12.89 -3.32
N PHE A 119 -1.80 -13.16 -3.71
CA PHE A 119 -2.84 -13.61 -2.79
C PHE A 119 -3.66 -14.75 -3.37
N CYS A 120 -4.34 -15.47 -2.50
CA CYS A 120 -5.28 -16.51 -2.89
C CYS A 120 -6.61 -16.29 -2.19
N SER A 121 -7.70 -16.60 -2.88
CA SER A 121 -9.04 -16.64 -2.31
C SER A 121 -9.29 -18.02 -1.71
N LYS A 122 -9.67 -18.09 -0.45
CA LYS A 122 -10.01 -19.35 0.21
C LYS A 122 -11.29 -19.97 -0.34
N ALA A 123 -12.28 -19.12 -0.66
CA ALA A 123 -13.58 -19.58 -1.12
C ALA A 123 -13.54 -20.09 -2.56
N ASP A 124 -12.84 -19.38 -3.43
CA ASP A 124 -12.85 -19.65 -4.87
C ASP A 124 -11.61 -20.43 -5.33
N GLY A 125 -10.61 -20.57 -4.49
CA GLY A 125 -9.41 -21.34 -4.79
C GLY A 125 -8.49 -20.73 -5.85
N PHE A 126 -8.73 -19.49 -6.29
CA PHE A 126 -7.86 -18.82 -7.24
C PHE A 126 -6.79 -18.00 -6.53
N CYS A 127 -5.64 -17.84 -7.20
CA CYS A 127 -4.55 -16.97 -6.77
C CYS A 127 -4.27 -15.94 -7.84
N SER A 128 -3.83 -14.77 -7.43
CA SER A 128 -3.52 -13.68 -8.35
C SER A 128 -2.47 -12.74 -7.78
N ARG A 129 -1.91 -11.92 -8.66
CA ARG A 129 -0.99 -10.85 -8.31
C ARG A 129 -1.75 -9.54 -8.26
N GLN A 130 -1.51 -8.74 -7.24
CA GLN A 130 -2.09 -7.41 -7.14
C GLN A 130 -1.00 -6.34 -7.04
N VAL A 131 -1.21 -5.25 -7.74
CA VAL A 131 -0.36 -4.06 -7.70
C VAL A 131 -1.22 -2.89 -7.24
N LEU A 132 -0.82 -2.28 -6.14
CA LEU A 132 -1.49 -1.09 -5.61
C LEU A 132 -0.57 0.11 -5.68
N ASP A 133 -1.10 1.24 -6.13
CA ASP A 133 -0.45 2.52 -5.96
C ASP A 133 -0.64 2.98 -4.52
N VAL A 134 0.45 3.33 -3.88
CA VAL A 134 0.44 3.79 -2.49
C VAL A 134 1.03 5.18 -2.39
N LYS A 135 0.57 5.93 -1.39
CA LYS A 135 1.11 7.24 -1.03
C LYS A 135 1.34 7.23 0.46
N ILE A 136 2.60 7.20 0.84
CA ILE A 136 3.00 7.05 2.23
C ILE A 136 3.17 8.43 2.85
N PRO A 137 2.32 8.80 3.83
CA PRO A 137 2.45 10.08 4.51
C PRO A 137 3.65 10.04 5.46
N LEU A 138 4.38 11.14 5.50
CA LEU A 138 5.53 11.30 6.37
C LEU A 138 5.57 12.71 6.92
N THR A 139 5.83 12.82 8.21
CA THR A 139 6.10 14.10 8.87
C THR A 139 7.54 14.10 9.35
N VAL A 140 8.30 15.11 8.96
CA VAL A 140 9.68 15.35 9.41
C VAL A 140 9.70 16.66 10.21
N GLU A 141 10.24 16.60 11.38
CA GLU A 141 10.43 17.77 12.26
C GLU A 141 11.81 18.41 12.10
#